data_1ecf1c2d591ff34bfa76b11f84f08026
#
_entry.id   1ecf1c2d591ff34bfa76b11f84f08026
#
_cell.length_a   1.000
_cell.length_b   1.000
_cell.length_c   1.000
_cell.angle_alpha   90.00
_cell.angle_beta   90.00
_cell.angle_gamma   90.00
#
_symmetry.space_group_name_H-M   'P 1'
#
loop_
_entity.id
_entity.type
_entity.pdbx_description
1 polymer ?
#
loop_
_entity_poly.entity_id
_entity_poly.type
_entity_poly.pdbx_seq_one_letter_code
_entity_poly.pdbx_strand_id
1 'polypeptide(L)'
;MPITSRWGVTPRQSIAAECVRNGPAAVVKACLRLIADGEGDPGMILVLGGPAGRHFIGGPPRDDRYWLRVWGLRGLLWNWDDRAVPAVRTALADEAWRVREMAAKVAARHLVGDALPELAGLAADPTPRVRAAAARATRLLTEASA
;
A
#
# COMPACT_ATOMS: atom_id res chain seq x y z
N MET A 1 24.08 0.86 0.90
CA MET A 1 23.43 1.19 -0.38
C MET A 1 21.96 0.82 -0.30
N PRO A 2 21.06 1.75 -0.59
CA PRO A 2 19.65 1.37 -0.68
C PRO A 2 19.48 0.35 -1.81
N ILE A 3 18.57 -0.61 -1.59
CA ILE A 3 18.22 -1.56 -2.64
C ILE A 3 17.43 -0.77 -3.69
N THR A 4 18.02 -0.58 -4.85
CA THR A 4 17.34 0.08 -5.96
C THR A 4 16.61 -0.95 -6.81
N SER A 5 15.52 -0.52 -7.44
CA SER A 5 14.85 -1.33 -8.43
C SER A 5 15.77 -1.50 -9.66
N ARG A 6 15.33 -2.36 -10.57
CA ARG A 6 15.99 -2.54 -11.87
C ARG A 6 16.11 -1.23 -12.67
N TRP A 7 15.26 -0.23 -12.33
CA TRP A 7 15.31 1.10 -12.94
C TRP A 7 16.36 2.01 -12.30
N GLY A 8 17.08 1.54 -11.28
CA GLY A 8 18.05 2.34 -10.56
C GLY A 8 17.42 3.27 -9.51
N VAL A 9 16.13 3.14 -9.24
CA VAL A 9 15.42 3.95 -8.25
C VAL A 9 14.65 3.05 -7.27
N THR A 10 14.48 3.55 -6.05
CA THR A 10 13.63 2.89 -5.06
C THR A 10 12.16 3.19 -5.34
N PRO A 11 11.21 2.37 -4.81
CA PRO A 11 9.79 2.72 -4.90
C PRO A 11 9.49 4.12 -4.37
N ARG A 12 10.09 4.51 -3.25
CA ARG A 12 9.91 5.85 -2.69
C ARG A 12 10.34 6.94 -3.66
N GLN A 13 11.49 6.77 -4.30
CA GLN A 13 12.01 7.74 -5.27
C GLN A 13 11.12 7.81 -6.51
N SER A 14 10.64 6.66 -7.00
CA SER A 14 9.75 6.58 -8.15
C SER A 14 8.43 7.31 -7.88
N ILE A 15 7.85 7.10 -6.71
CA ILE A 15 6.59 7.73 -6.29
C ILE A 15 6.78 9.24 -6.12
N ALA A 16 7.88 9.67 -5.50
CA ALA A 16 8.20 11.07 -5.33
C ALA A 16 8.35 11.79 -6.68
N ALA A 17 9.02 11.16 -7.64
CA ALA A 17 9.18 11.71 -8.98
C ALA A 17 7.83 11.88 -9.69
N GLU A 18 6.92 10.91 -9.53
CA GLU A 18 5.58 11.00 -10.11
C GLU A 18 4.75 12.11 -9.47
N CYS A 19 4.89 12.32 -8.17
CA CYS A 19 4.23 13.44 -7.49
C CYS A 19 4.70 14.78 -8.02
N VAL A 20 5.97 14.90 -8.38
CA VAL A 20 6.50 16.12 -9.00
C VAL A 20 5.89 16.32 -10.40
N ARG A 21 5.80 15.26 -11.20
CA ARG A 21 5.28 15.35 -12.58
C ARG A 21 3.79 15.64 -12.64
N ASN A 22 2.98 14.92 -11.85
CA ASN A 22 1.53 14.92 -11.98
C ASN A 22 0.78 15.41 -10.74
N GLY A 23 1.47 15.71 -9.68
CA GLY A 23 0.90 16.18 -8.43
C GLY A 23 0.55 15.05 -7.47
N PRO A 24 0.67 15.30 -6.14
CA PRO A 24 0.39 14.29 -5.12
C PRO A 24 -1.05 13.78 -5.15
N ALA A 25 -2.02 14.66 -5.42
CA ALA A 25 -3.44 14.27 -5.44
C ALA A 25 -3.74 13.26 -6.55
N ALA A 26 -3.13 13.42 -7.72
CA ALA A 26 -3.29 12.50 -8.85
C ALA A 26 -2.72 11.12 -8.51
N VAL A 27 -1.59 11.08 -7.80
CA VAL A 27 -0.96 9.83 -7.37
C VAL A 27 -1.84 9.11 -6.34
N VAL A 28 -2.40 9.83 -5.36
CA VAL A 28 -3.35 9.26 -4.40
C VAL A 28 -4.55 8.65 -5.11
N LYS A 29 -5.14 9.37 -6.05
CA LYS A 29 -6.30 8.90 -6.81
C LYS A 29 -5.97 7.61 -7.56
N ALA A 30 -4.80 7.54 -8.19
CA ALA A 30 -4.37 6.35 -8.91
C ALA A 30 -4.15 5.16 -7.97
N CYS A 31 -3.56 5.39 -6.79
CA CYS A 31 -3.40 4.36 -5.77
C CYS A 31 -4.75 3.80 -5.32
N LEU A 32 -5.71 4.67 -5.07
CA LEU A 32 -7.05 4.26 -4.66
C LEU A 32 -7.75 3.41 -5.72
N ARG A 33 -7.58 3.73 -7.00
CA ARG A 33 -8.12 2.91 -8.09
C ARG A 33 -7.51 1.52 -8.12
N LEU A 34 -6.20 1.41 -7.94
CA LEU A 34 -5.53 0.11 -7.89
C LEU A 34 -6.04 -0.74 -6.73
N ILE A 35 -6.24 -0.12 -5.56
CA ILE A 35 -6.70 -0.82 -4.37
C ILE A 35 -8.16 -1.28 -4.55
N ALA A 36 -9.02 -0.43 -5.09
CA ALA A 36 -10.45 -0.73 -5.21
C ALA A 36 -10.76 -1.70 -6.34
N ASP A 37 -10.21 -1.45 -7.53
CA ASP A 37 -10.62 -2.12 -8.77
C ASP A 37 -9.51 -2.95 -9.41
N GLY A 38 -8.28 -2.82 -8.92
CA GLY A 38 -7.13 -3.44 -9.56
C GLY A 38 -6.84 -2.83 -10.93
N GLU A 39 -7.31 -1.60 -11.16
CA GLU A 39 -7.16 -0.90 -12.43
C GLU A 39 -6.21 0.28 -12.30
N GLY A 40 -5.43 0.49 -13.33
CA GLY A 40 -4.55 1.62 -13.39
C GLY A 40 -3.98 1.81 -14.79
N ASP A 41 -3.60 3.03 -15.07
CA ASP A 41 -2.83 3.37 -16.25
C ASP A 41 -1.50 2.61 -16.24
N PRO A 42 -1.07 2.01 -17.38
CA PRO A 42 0.18 1.26 -17.43
C PRO A 42 1.39 2.01 -16.89
N GLY A 43 1.50 3.29 -17.18
CA GLY A 43 2.59 4.12 -16.65
C GLY A 43 2.58 4.18 -15.13
N MET A 44 1.41 4.33 -14.53
CA MET A 44 1.27 4.38 -13.08
C MET A 44 1.59 3.03 -12.43
N ILE A 45 1.18 1.92 -13.05
CA ILE A 45 1.53 0.58 -12.56
C ILE A 45 3.06 0.41 -12.53
N LEU A 46 3.76 0.90 -13.54
CA LEU A 46 5.23 0.86 -13.56
C LEU A 46 5.85 1.76 -12.50
N VAL A 47 5.27 2.94 -12.26
CA VAL A 47 5.75 3.85 -11.20
C VAL A 47 5.65 3.17 -9.83
N LEU A 48 4.52 2.54 -9.54
CA LEU A 48 4.24 1.95 -8.22
C LEU A 48 4.88 0.58 -8.03
N GLY A 49 4.87 -0.24 -9.07
CA GLY A 49 5.36 -1.61 -9.03
C GLY A 49 6.79 -1.80 -9.50
N GLY A 50 7.36 -0.80 -10.18
CA GLY A 50 8.68 -0.92 -10.79
C GLY A 50 8.68 -1.95 -11.92
N PRO A 51 9.83 -2.62 -12.17
CA PRO A 51 9.94 -3.60 -13.27
C PRO A 51 8.90 -4.73 -13.21
N ALA A 52 8.51 -5.13 -12.00
CA ALA A 52 7.49 -6.17 -11.81
C ALA A 52 6.13 -5.77 -12.35
N GLY A 53 5.85 -4.46 -12.45
CA GLY A 53 4.60 -3.95 -13.00
C GLY A 53 4.32 -4.39 -14.43
N ARG A 54 5.38 -4.69 -15.20
CA ARG A 54 5.23 -5.16 -16.60
C ARG A 54 4.39 -6.42 -16.72
N HIS A 55 4.40 -7.29 -15.71
CA HIS A 55 3.64 -8.53 -15.72
C HIS A 55 2.12 -8.30 -15.64
N PHE A 56 1.69 -7.08 -15.32
CA PHE A 56 0.28 -6.72 -15.15
C PHE A 56 -0.24 -5.77 -16.22
N ILE A 57 0.58 -5.50 -17.25
CA ILE A 57 0.22 -4.65 -18.37
C ILE A 57 -0.02 -5.53 -19.58
N GLY A 58 -1.30 -5.76 -19.90
CA GLY A 58 -1.69 -6.65 -20.97
C GLY A 58 -1.45 -8.12 -20.63
N GLY A 59 -1.67 -9.02 -21.58
CA GLY A 59 -1.47 -10.45 -21.41
C GLY A 59 -2.61 -11.15 -20.69
N PRO A 60 -2.44 -12.46 -20.41
CA PRO A 60 -3.49 -13.26 -19.78
C PRO A 60 -3.70 -12.88 -18.31
N PRO A 61 -4.88 -13.20 -17.75
CA PRO A 61 -5.15 -12.99 -16.32
C PRO A 61 -4.13 -13.72 -15.44
N ARG A 62 -3.82 -13.14 -14.27
CA ARG A 62 -2.88 -13.70 -13.30
C ARG A 62 -3.57 -13.92 -11.96
N ASP A 63 -3.15 -14.96 -11.26
CA ASP A 63 -3.70 -15.29 -9.93
C ASP A 63 -3.16 -14.35 -8.84
N ASP A 64 -2.05 -13.67 -9.10
CA ASP A 64 -1.37 -12.83 -8.12
C ASP A 64 -1.66 -11.33 -8.31
N ARG A 65 -2.85 -10.99 -8.81
CA ARG A 65 -3.26 -9.59 -9.00
C ARG A 65 -3.35 -8.81 -7.69
N TYR A 66 -3.34 -9.46 -6.54
CA TYR A 66 -3.24 -8.77 -5.26
C TYR A 66 -2.01 -7.85 -5.19
N TRP A 67 -0.97 -8.09 -5.98
CA TRP A 67 0.19 -7.20 -6.04
C TRP A 67 -0.19 -5.77 -6.44
N LEU A 68 -1.20 -5.60 -7.27
CA LEU A 68 -1.69 -4.26 -7.64
C LEU A 68 -2.20 -3.51 -6.40
N ARG A 69 -2.91 -4.22 -5.51
CA ARG A 69 -3.37 -3.63 -4.24
C ARG A 69 -2.20 -3.35 -3.31
N VAL A 70 -1.23 -4.23 -3.23
CA VAL A 70 0.00 -4.00 -2.44
C VAL A 70 0.72 -2.73 -2.93
N TRP A 71 0.87 -2.58 -4.24
CA TRP A 71 1.55 -1.43 -4.82
C TRP A 71 0.78 -0.12 -4.63
N GLY A 72 -0.54 -0.17 -4.74
CA GLY A 72 -1.38 0.99 -4.43
C GLY A 72 -1.20 1.44 -2.99
N LEU A 73 -1.21 0.50 -2.05
CA LEU A 73 -0.95 0.79 -0.64
C LEU A 73 0.47 1.31 -0.42
N ARG A 74 1.46 0.76 -1.10
CA ARG A 74 2.84 1.25 -1.01
C ARG A 74 2.95 2.70 -1.51
N GLY A 75 2.18 3.05 -2.53
CA GLY A 75 2.07 4.43 -2.97
C GLY A 75 1.57 5.34 -1.87
N LEU A 76 0.54 4.89 -1.13
CA LEU A 76 0.01 5.62 0.02
C LEU A 76 1.01 5.69 1.19
N LEU A 77 1.90 4.72 1.31
CA LEU A 77 2.93 4.74 2.34
C LEU A 77 3.83 5.98 2.19
N TRP A 78 4.12 6.39 0.96
CA TRP A 78 5.02 7.49 0.65
C TRP A 78 4.32 8.77 0.21
N ASN A 79 3.03 8.72 -0.10
CA ASN A 79 2.23 9.86 -0.53
C ASN A 79 0.82 9.73 0.03
N TRP A 80 0.57 10.37 1.17
CA TRP A 80 -0.63 10.19 1.97
C TRP A 80 -1.65 11.30 1.75
N ASP A 81 -2.92 10.92 1.86
CA ASP A 81 -4.07 11.82 1.98
C ASP A 81 -5.12 11.12 2.83
N ASP A 82 -5.78 11.84 3.72
CA ASP A 82 -6.77 11.25 4.65
C ASP A 82 -7.97 10.63 3.94
N ARG A 83 -8.24 10.99 2.69
CA ARG A 83 -9.29 10.34 1.89
C ARG A 83 -9.02 8.85 1.68
N ALA A 84 -7.80 8.40 1.91
CA ALA A 84 -7.43 7.00 1.78
C ALA A 84 -7.77 6.15 2.99
N VAL A 85 -8.23 6.75 4.10
CA VAL A 85 -8.56 6.00 5.33
C VAL A 85 -9.52 4.84 5.08
N PRO A 86 -10.65 5.01 4.39
CA PRO A 86 -11.55 3.87 4.13
C PRO A 86 -10.89 2.74 3.35
N ALA A 87 -10.04 3.06 2.36
CA ALA A 87 -9.33 2.05 1.58
C ALA A 87 -8.36 1.24 2.43
N VAL A 88 -7.64 1.90 3.35
CA VAL A 88 -6.73 1.22 4.27
C VAL A 88 -7.51 0.28 5.19
N ARG A 89 -8.63 0.73 5.74
CA ARG A 89 -9.46 -0.10 6.62
C ARG A 89 -9.99 -1.34 5.88
N THR A 90 -10.47 -1.17 4.66
CA THR A 90 -10.90 -2.30 3.82
C THR A 90 -9.75 -3.26 3.54
N ALA A 91 -8.58 -2.75 3.23
CA ALA A 91 -7.40 -3.55 2.92
C ALA A 91 -6.90 -4.39 4.11
N LEU A 92 -7.17 -3.96 5.33
CA LEU A 92 -6.84 -4.74 6.54
C LEU A 92 -7.64 -6.03 6.63
N ALA A 93 -8.73 -6.15 5.87
CA ALA A 93 -9.54 -7.37 5.79
C ALA A 93 -9.38 -8.10 4.45
N ASP A 94 -8.40 -7.73 3.64
CA ASP A 94 -8.18 -8.35 2.32
C ASP A 94 -7.85 -9.84 2.46
N GLU A 95 -8.26 -10.62 1.48
CA GLU A 95 -7.99 -12.05 1.45
C GLU A 95 -6.50 -12.38 1.34
N ALA A 96 -5.71 -11.50 0.71
CA ALA A 96 -4.28 -11.70 0.54
C ALA A 96 -3.50 -11.13 1.73
N TRP A 97 -2.70 -11.96 2.38
CA TRP A 97 -1.95 -11.54 3.57
C TRP A 97 -0.97 -10.40 3.29
N ARG A 98 -0.39 -10.36 2.09
CA ARG A 98 0.52 -9.28 1.72
C ARG A 98 -0.18 -7.91 1.68
N VAL A 99 -1.45 -7.91 1.29
CA VAL A 99 -2.26 -6.70 1.30
C VAL A 99 -2.54 -6.27 2.74
N ARG A 100 -2.94 -7.22 3.61
CA ARG A 100 -3.17 -6.93 5.03
C ARG A 100 -1.91 -6.39 5.71
N GLU A 101 -0.75 -7.00 5.43
CA GLU A 101 0.53 -6.53 5.97
C GLU A 101 0.84 -5.10 5.54
N MET A 102 0.71 -4.81 4.25
CA MET A 102 1.01 -3.47 3.74
C MET A 102 0.03 -2.44 4.29
N ALA A 103 -1.25 -2.79 4.41
CA ALA A 103 -2.24 -1.90 5.00
C ALA A 103 -1.90 -1.54 6.46
N ALA A 104 -1.43 -2.52 7.24
CA ALA A 104 -1.00 -2.27 8.61
C ALA A 104 0.22 -1.34 8.65
N LYS A 105 1.14 -1.47 7.71
CA LYS A 105 2.30 -0.57 7.60
C LYS A 105 1.88 0.86 7.27
N VAL A 106 0.91 1.02 6.38
CA VAL A 106 0.36 2.35 6.03
C VAL A 106 -0.31 2.96 7.26
N ALA A 107 -1.13 2.19 7.95
CA ALA A 107 -1.81 2.65 9.17
C ALA A 107 -0.81 3.09 10.25
N ALA A 108 0.29 2.37 10.40
CA ALA A 108 1.34 2.72 11.36
C ALA A 108 2.04 4.03 10.98
N ARG A 109 2.43 4.15 9.72
CA ARG A 109 3.19 5.31 9.26
C ARG A 109 2.41 6.61 9.37
N HIS A 110 1.13 6.57 9.03
CA HIS A 110 0.29 7.77 9.01
C HIS A 110 -0.62 7.90 10.23
N LEU A 111 -0.43 7.06 11.23
CA LEU A 111 -1.16 7.07 12.49
C LEU A 111 -2.68 7.10 12.26
N VAL A 112 -3.17 6.13 11.48
CA VAL A 112 -4.59 6.03 11.12
C VAL A 112 -5.38 5.44 12.28
N GLY A 113 -5.80 6.31 13.21
CA GLY A 113 -6.52 5.90 14.43
C GLY A 113 -7.82 5.17 14.16
N ASP A 114 -8.53 5.53 13.09
CA ASP A 114 -9.78 4.89 12.70
C ASP A 114 -9.63 3.41 12.39
N ALA A 115 -8.42 2.95 12.10
CA ALA A 115 -8.14 1.55 11.78
C ALA A 115 -7.89 0.66 13.00
N LEU A 116 -7.89 1.21 14.22
CA LEU A 116 -7.65 0.44 15.45
C LEU A 116 -8.52 -0.80 15.58
N PRO A 117 -9.83 -0.76 15.30
CA PRO A 117 -10.65 -1.96 15.40
C PRO A 117 -10.19 -3.09 14.47
N GLU A 118 -9.88 -2.76 13.22
CA GLU A 118 -9.42 -3.74 12.25
C GLU A 118 -8.03 -4.28 12.61
N LEU A 119 -7.13 -3.41 13.10
CA LEU A 119 -5.80 -3.82 13.54
C LEU A 119 -5.88 -4.76 14.74
N ALA A 120 -6.79 -4.50 15.67
CA ALA A 120 -7.00 -5.36 16.82
C ALA A 120 -7.42 -6.78 16.39
N GLY A 121 -8.28 -6.87 15.37
CA GLY A 121 -8.68 -8.16 14.80
C GLY A 121 -7.52 -8.95 14.20
N LEU A 122 -6.49 -8.28 13.74
CA LEU A 122 -5.32 -8.93 13.14
C LEU A 122 -4.34 -9.52 14.17
N ALA A 123 -4.60 -9.35 15.46
CA ALA A 123 -3.82 -10.03 16.51
C ALA A 123 -3.93 -11.55 16.39
N ALA A 124 -5.03 -12.05 15.81
CA ALA A 124 -5.28 -13.46 15.58
C ALA A 124 -5.08 -13.90 14.12
N ASP A 125 -4.47 -13.06 13.29
CA ASP A 125 -4.24 -13.38 11.89
C ASP A 125 -3.40 -14.65 11.74
N PRO A 126 -3.72 -15.54 10.79
CA PRO A 126 -2.94 -16.78 10.60
C PRO A 126 -1.50 -16.52 10.14
N THR A 127 -1.21 -15.36 9.56
CA THR A 127 0.12 -15.05 9.04
C THR A 127 0.96 -14.28 10.08
N PRO A 128 2.11 -14.82 10.52
CA PRO A 128 2.94 -14.16 11.53
C PRO A 128 3.37 -12.72 11.14
N ARG A 129 3.69 -12.48 9.89
CA ARG A 129 4.08 -11.15 9.43
C ARG A 129 2.95 -10.13 9.54
N VAL A 130 1.71 -10.57 9.34
CA VAL A 130 0.53 -9.71 9.50
C VAL A 130 0.34 -9.38 10.98
N ARG A 131 0.42 -10.41 11.86
CA ARG A 131 0.33 -10.18 13.30
C ARG A 131 1.36 -9.18 13.79
N ALA A 132 2.60 -9.32 13.34
CA ALA A 132 3.69 -8.42 13.73
C ALA A 132 3.47 -6.98 13.26
N ALA A 133 3.05 -6.81 11.99
CA ALA A 133 2.77 -5.49 11.45
C ALA A 133 1.60 -4.82 12.17
N ALA A 134 0.54 -5.57 12.45
CA ALA A 134 -0.62 -5.07 13.17
C ALA A 134 -0.28 -4.70 14.62
N ALA A 135 0.53 -5.51 15.30
CA ALA A 135 0.96 -5.22 16.66
C ALA A 135 1.80 -3.94 16.73
N ARG A 136 2.70 -3.75 15.77
CA ARG A 136 3.50 -2.53 15.67
C ARG A 136 2.61 -1.31 15.43
N ALA A 137 1.65 -1.42 14.52
CA ALA A 137 0.71 -0.33 14.24
C ALA A 137 -0.11 0.03 15.48
N THR A 138 -0.67 -0.97 16.16
CA THR A 138 -1.45 -0.77 17.38
C THR A 138 -0.63 -0.06 18.46
N ARG A 139 0.62 -0.49 18.65
CA ARG A 139 1.52 0.13 19.62
C ARG A 139 1.78 1.59 19.28
N LEU A 140 2.11 1.90 18.03
CA LEU A 140 2.39 3.26 17.61
C LEU A 140 1.17 4.17 17.75
N LEU A 141 -0.02 3.66 17.41
CA LEU A 141 -1.27 4.41 17.58
C LEU A 141 -1.59 4.66 19.05
N THR A 142 -1.36 3.68 19.90
CA THR A 142 -1.59 3.81 21.34
C THR A 142 -0.62 4.84 21.94
N GLU A 143 0.64 4.79 21.58
CA GLU A 143 1.65 5.75 22.04
C GLU A 143 1.33 7.18 21.59
N ALA A 144 0.85 7.34 20.36
CA ALA A 144 0.48 8.64 19.82
C ALA A 144 -0.74 9.26 20.50
N SER A 145 -1.61 8.43 21.10
CA SER A 145 -2.82 8.88 21.79
C SER A 145 -2.57 9.16 23.29
N ALA A 146 -1.40 8.81 23.78
CA ALA A 146 -1.07 8.99 25.20
C ALA A 146 -0.72 10.45 25.55
#